data_f394c01b6f1a7608f1bed332b7c12a03
#
_entry.id   f394c01b6f1a7608f1bed332b7c12a03
#
_cell.length_a   1.000
_cell.length_b   1.000
_cell.length_c   1.000
_cell.angle_alpha   90.00
_cell.angle_beta   90.00
_cell.angle_gamma   90.00
#
_symmetry.space_group_name_H-M   'P 1'
#
loop_
_entity.id
_entity.type
_entity.pdbx_description
1 polymer ?
#
loop_
_entity_poly.entity_id
_entity_poly.type
_entity_poly.pdbx_seq_one_letter_code
_entity_poly.pdbx_strand_id
1 'polypeptide(L)'
;MVYVGLHPSRFITAKEIDMLTKTLLTIAIMSAPLAAQAHGHHHSKPLAFEELPQNCQAHFKRAEACYAKASGPAAEFHRGNTKTLLDAMPAATPQQREQLCTIADREFAAKAKALHCE
;
A
#
# COMPACT_ATOMS: atom_id res chain seq x y z
N MET A 1 24.25 -22.37 36.11
CA MET A 1 22.85 -22.65 36.51
C MET A 1 21.96 -21.70 35.74
N VAL A 2 21.18 -22.22 34.81
CA VAL A 2 20.27 -21.44 34.00
C VAL A 2 18.88 -21.57 34.61
N TYR A 3 18.32 -20.47 35.13
CA TYR A 3 16.93 -20.41 35.57
C TYR A 3 16.04 -20.23 34.33
N VAL A 4 15.35 -21.32 33.98
CA VAL A 4 14.23 -21.26 33.03
C VAL A 4 13.03 -20.72 33.80
N GLY A 5 12.69 -19.46 33.54
CA GLY A 5 11.49 -18.81 34.06
C GLY A 5 10.24 -19.48 33.47
N LEU A 6 9.51 -20.22 34.28
CA LEU A 6 8.18 -20.69 33.98
C LEU A 6 7.25 -19.46 33.87
N HIS A 7 6.77 -19.16 32.67
CA HIS A 7 5.65 -18.27 32.51
C HIS A 7 4.38 -18.91 33.10
N PRO A 8 3.66 -18.23 33.99
CA PRO A 8 2.40 -18.74 34.47
C PRO A 8 1.41 -18.72 33.31
N SER A 9 0.94 -19.90 32.92
CA SER A 9 -0.21 -20.05 32.03
C SER A 9 -1.40 -19.32 32.64
N ARG A 10 -1.81 -18.21 32.02
CA ARG A 10 -3.05 -17.56 32.35
C ARG A 10 -4.19 -18.51 31.98
N PHE A 11 -4.79 -19.11 33.00
CA PHE A 11 -6.04 -19.81 32.83
C PHE A 11 -7.11 -18.79 32.43
N ILE A 12 -7.51 -18.83 31.17
CA ILE A 12 -8.66 -18.08 30.69
C ILE A 12 -9.90 -18.67 31.34
N THR A 13 -10.57 -17.90 32.17
CA THR A 13 -11.79 -18.35 32.84
C THR A 13 -12.95 -18.42 31.85
N ALA A 14 -13.90 -19.34 32.09
CA ALA A 14 -15.07 -19.50 31.22
C ALA A 14 -15.86 -18.19 30.99
N LYS A 15 -15.75 -17.26 31.94
CA LYS A 15 -16.38 -15.93 31.85
C LYS A 15 -15.73 -15.01 30.80
N GLU A 16 -14.41 -15.12 30.56
CA GLU A 16 -13.72 -14.35 29.51
C GLU A 16 -14.05 -14.90 28.12
N ILE A 17 -14.25 -16.19 27.99
CA ILE A 17 -14.66 -16.82 26.72
C ILE A 17 -16.07 -16.35 26.32
N ASP A 18 -16.97 -16.19 27.29
CA ASP A 18 -18.35 -15.76 27.03
C ASP A 18 -18.40 -14.29 26.55
N MET A 19 -17.54 -13.42 27.08
CA MET A 19 -17.41 -12.05 26.60
C MET A 19 -16.84 -11.96 25.18
N LEU A 20 -15.84 -12.77 24.87
CA LEU A 20 -15.25 -12.85 23.52
C LEU A 20 -16.27 -13.36 22.48
N THR A 21 -17.09 -14.33 22.86
CA THR A 21 -18.11 -14.90 21.96
C THR A 21 -19.23 -13.89 21.69
N LYS A 22 -19.63 -13.11 22.68
CA LYS A 22 -20.65 -12.06 22.51
C LYS A 22 -20.14 -10.88 21.66
N THR A 23 -18.87 -10.52 21.79
CA THR A 23 -18.26 -9.46 21.00
C THR A 23 -18.07 -9.88 19.52
N LEU A 24 -17.76 -11.16 19.27
CA LEU A 24 -17.63 -11.70 17.91
C LEU A 24 -18.97 -11.79 17.16
N LEU A 25 -20.07 -12.02 17.88
CA LEU A 25 -21.41 -12.09 17.25
C LEU A 25 -21.91 -10.72 16.78
N THR A 26 -21.48 -9.64 17.42
CA THR A 26 -21.89 -8.28 17.05
C THR A 26 -21.14 -7.73 15.83
N ILE A 27 -19.96 -8.26 15.53
CA ILE A 27 -19.15 -7.84 14.38
C ILE A 27 -19.62 -8.51 13.08
N ALA A 28 -20.29 -9.66 13.17
CA ALA A 28 -20.76 -10.43 12.01
C ALA A 28 -21.94 -9.75 11.24
N ILE A 29 -22.58 -8.72 11.80
CA ILE A 29 -23.74 -8.08 11.17
C ILE A 29 -23.37 -6.82 10.36
N MET A 30 -22.13 -6.32 10.48
CA MET A 30 -21.64 -5.15 9.74
C MET A 30 -20.85 -5.50 8.48
N SER A 31 -20.74 -6.77 8.11
CA SER A 31 -20.17 -7.22 6.84
C SER A 31 -21.24 -7.30 5.74
N ALA A 32 -22.03 -6.25 5.57
CA ALA A 32 -22.88 -6.05 4.40
C ALA A 32 -22.21 -5.06 3.45
N PRO A 33 -22.47 -5.10 2.22
CA PRO A 33 -21.84 -5.77 1.10
C PRO A 33 -20.89 -4.80 0.40
N LEU A 34 -19.60 -4.93 0.58
CA LEU A 34 -18.61 -4.36 -0.34
C LEU A 34 -18.61 -5.05 -1.73
N ALA A 35 -19.46 -6.05 -1.92
CA ALA A 35 -19.56 -6.78 -3.18
C ALA A 35 -20.36 -6.04 -4.28
N ALA A 36 -21.04 -4.94 -3.98
CA ALA A 36 -21.86 -4.23 -4.95
C ALA A 36 -21.09 -3.18 -5.79
N GLN A 37 -19.81 -2.94 -5.51
CA GLN A 37 -19.02 -1.97 -6.28
C GLN A 37 -18.05 -2.59 -7.30
N ALA A 38 -18.04 -3.91 -7.45
CA ALA A 38 -17.16 -4.61 -8.39
C ALA A 38 -17.67 -4.61 -9.85
N HIS A 39 -18.79 -3.97 -10.17
CA HIS A 39 -19.39 -3.97 -11.50
C HIS A 39 -19.25 -2.66 -12.28
N GLY A 40 -18.26 -1.83 -11.94
CA GLY A 40 -17.91 -0.68 -12.74
C GLY A 40 -16.62 -0.91 -13.50
N HIS A 41 -16.66 -1.59 -14.64
CA HIS A 41 -15.63 -1.42 -15.65
C HIS A 41 -15.75 0.01 -16.20
N HIS A 42 -15.38 0.99 -15.41
CA HIS A 42 -15.12 2.31 -15.92
C HIS A 42 -13.84 2.22 -16.75
N HIS A 43 -14.00 2.18 -18.07
CA HIS A 43 -12.89 2.47 -18.97
C HIS A 43 -12.47 3.92 -18.70
N SER A 44 -11.54 4.10 -17.79
CA SER A 44 -10.95 5.40 -17.54
C SER A 44 -10.28 5.83 -18.84
N LYS A 45 -10.59 7.05 -19.30
CA LYS A 45 -9.90 7.64 -20.42
C LYS A 45 -8.38 7.57 -20.17
N PRO A 46 -7.57 7.17 -21.16
CA PRO A 46 -6.13 7.27 -21.03
C PRO A 46 -5.73 8.69 -20.62
N LEU A 47 -4.85 8.78 -19.64
CA LEU A 47 -4.34 10.04 -19.12
C LEU A 47 -2.94 10.26 -19.67
N ALA A 48 -2.72 11.40 -20.34
CA ALA A 48 -1.39 11.77 -20.79
C ALA A 48 -0.51 12.14 -19.59
N PHE A 49 0.79 11.91 -19.70
CA PHE A 49 1.74 12.22 -18.62
C PHE A 49 1.68 13.68 -18.17
N GLU A 50 1.48 14.59 -19.10
CA GLU A 50 1.38 16.03 -18.88
C GLU A 50 0.09 16.45 -18.16
N GLU A 51 -0.92 15.58 -18.14
CA GLU A 51 -2.17 15.80 -17.40
C GLU A 51 -2.07 15.38 -15.94
N LEU A 52 -0.96 14.73 -15.55
CA LEU A 52 -0.70 14.40 -14.16
C LEU A 52 -0.38 15.66 -13.34
N PRO A 53 -0.73 15.69 -12.04
CA PRO A 53 -0.24 16.71 -11.12
C PRO A 53 1.29 16.83 -11.17
N GLN A 54 1.80 18.04 -10.95
CA GLN A 54 3.25 18.31 -11.07
C GLN A 54 4.10 17.43 -10.14
N ASN A 55 3.62 17.17 -8.93
CA ASN A 55 4.31 16.28 -7.99
C ASN A 55 4.37 14.83 -8.51
N CYS A 56 3.34 14.37 -9.22
CA CYS A 56 3.36 13.07 -9.88
C CYS A 56 4.38 13.03 -11.01
N GLN A 57 4.38 14.03 -11.88
CA GLN A 57 5.36 14.12 -12.96
C GLN A 57 6.80 14.13 -12.42
N ALA A 58 7.04 14.89 -11.36
CA ALA A 58 8.34 14.94 -10.69
C ALA A 58 8.73 13.58 -10.11
N HIS A 59 7.82 12.91 -9.39
CA HIS A 59 8.04 11.61 -8.82
C HIS A 59 8.39 10.54 -9.87
N PHE A 60 7.59 10.43 -10.93
CA PHE A 60 7.82 9.43 -11.97
C PHE A 60 9.13 9.68 -12.74
N LYS A 61 9.48 10.93 -13.04
CA LYS A 61 10.77 11.28 -13.64
C LYS A 61 11.95 10.94 -12.75
N ARG A 62 11.84 11.21 -11.44
CA ARG A 62 12.84 10.86 -10.45
C ARG A 62 13.04 9.36 -10.35
N ALA A 63 11.95 8.60 -10.27
CA ALA A 63 11.97 7.15 -10.22
C ALA A 63 12.61 6.54 -11.47
N GLU A 64 12.22 7.00 -12.66
CA GLU A 64 12.80 6.58 -13.94
C GLU A 64 14.31 6.80 -13.99
N ALA A 65 14.75 8.01 -13.61
CA ALA A 65 16.17 8.36 -13.57
C ALA A 65 16.98 7.48 -12.60
N CYS A 66 16.38 7.11 -11.46
CA CYS A 66 16.98 6.18 -10.52
C CYS A 66 17.10 4.78 -11.13
N TYR A 67 16.01 4.24 -11.69
CA TYR A 67 16.02 2.90 -12.29
C TYR A 67 16.90 2.78 -13.53
N ALA A 68 17.19 3.88 -14.21
CA ALA A 68 18.16 3.89 -15.30
C ALA A 68 19.61 3.67 -14.82
N LYS A 69 19.89 4.03 -13.57
CA LYS A 69 21.21 3.85 -12.94
C LYS A 69 21.32 2.53 -12.18
N ALA A 70 20.21 2.06 -11.60
CA ALA A 70 20.16 0.85 -10.81
C ALA A 70 19.92 -0.39 -11.69
N SER A 71 20.44 -1.53 -11.26
CA SER A 71 20.25 -2.81 -11.94
C SER A 71 19.95 -3.92 -10.94
N GLY A 72 19.48 -5.05 -11.45
CA GLY A 72 19.21 -6.23 -10.65
C GLY A 72 17.75 -6.38 -10.22
N PRO A 73 17.42 -7.50 -9.53
CA PRO A 73 16.03 -7.87 -9.21
C PRO A 73 15.28 -6.83 -8.37
N ALA A 74 15.95 -6.16 -7.43
CA ALA A 74 15.34 -5.15 -6.59
C ALA A 74 14.92 -3.91 -7.41
N ALA A 75 15.76 -3.45 -8.33
CA ALA A 75 15.44 -2.34 -9.22
C ALA A 75 14.24 -2.68 -10.12
N GLU A 76 14.22 -3.88 -10.69
CA GLU A 76 13.11 -4.36 -11.54
C GLU A 76 11.80 -4.47 -10.75
N PHE A 77 11.84 -4.96 -9.53
CA PHE A 77 10.68 -5.03 -8.65
C PHE A 77 10.09 -3.63 -8.37
N HIS A 78 10.94 -2.67 -8.02
CA HIS A 78 10.50 -1.29 -7.76
C HIS A 78 10.02 -0.58 -9.02
N ARG A 79 10.65 -0.83 -10.17
CA ARG A 79 10.18 -0.33 -11.48
C ARG A 79 8.78 -0.86 -11.79
N GLY A 80 8.53 -2.14 -11.57
CA GLY A 80 7.20 -2.75 -11.73
C GLY A 80 6.14 -2.08 -10.84
N ASN A 81 6.46 -1.84 -9.57
CA ASN A 81 5.55 -1.16 -8.64
C ASN A 81 5.26 0.29 -9.07
N THR A 82 6.26 1.01 -9.53
CA THR A 82 6.11 2.39 -10.03
C THR A 82 5.23 2.41 -11.29
N LYS A 83 5.42 1.45 -12.20
CA LYS A 83 4.54 1.29 -13.37
C LYS A 83 3.10 1.00 -12.95
N THR A 84 2.89 0.12 -12.00
CA THR A 84 1.54 -0.18 -11.48
C THR A 84 0.86 1.07 -10.91
N LEU A 85 1.60 1.91 -10.19
CA LEU A 85 1.08 3.18 -9.69
C LEU A 85 0.70 4.11 -10.84
N LEU A 86 1.54 4.26 -11.85
CA LEU A 86 1.27 5.08 -13.03
C LEU A 86 0.02 4.60 -13.79
N ASP A 87 -0.10 3.29 -13.98
CA ASP A 87 -1.24 2.66 -14.67
C ASP A 87 -2.56 2.84 -13.90
N ALA A 88 -2.49 3.05 -12.59
CA ALA A 88 -3.66 3.31 -11.75
C ALA A 88 -4.12 4.79 -11.76
N MET A 89 -3.28 5.72 -12.20
CA MET A 89 -3.58 7.16 -12.17
C MET A 89 -4.88 7.56 -12.91
N PRO A 90 -5.21 6.99 -14.08
CA PRO A 90 -6.44 7.36 -14.79
C PRO A 90 -7.72 7.14 -13.98
N ALA A 91 -7.75 6.12 -13.12
CA ALA A 91 -8.90 5.79 -12.29
C ALA A 91 -9.03 6.66 -11.02
N ALA A 92 -7.98 7.37 -10.65
CA ALA A 92 -7.96 8.22 -9.46
C ALA A 92 -8.46 9.64 -9.76
N THR A 93 -9.09 10.30 -8.78
CA THR A 93 -9.42 11.72 -8.86
C THR A 93 -8.16 12.59 -8.83
N PRO A 94 -8.19 13.85 -9.28
CA PRO A 94 -7.04 14.75 -9.20
C PRO A 94 -6.44 14.84 -7.78
N GLN A 95 -7.26 14.98 -6.75
CA GLN A 95 -6.79 15.03 -5.38
C GLN A 95 -6.15 13.72 -4.92
N GLN A 96 -6.73 12.57 -5.31
CA GLN A 96 -6.15 11.27 -5.01
C GLN A 96 -4.79 11.09 -5.67
N ARG A 97 -4.63 11.55 -6.92
CA ARG A 97 -3.33 11.53 -7.62
C ARG A 97 -2.27 12.30 -6.86
N GLU A 98 -2.57 13.53 -6.44
CA GLU A 98 -1.64 14.35 -5.65
C GLU A 98 -1.23 13.67 -4.34
N GLN A 99 -2.19 13.10 -3.61
CA GLN A 99 -1.92 12.39 -2.35
C GLN A 99 -1.07 11.14 -2.57
N LEU A 100 -1.41 10.31 -3.56
CA LEU A 100 -0.68 9.10 -3.91
C LEU A 100 0.77 9.41 -4.28
N CYS A 101 0.98 10.42 -5.11
CA CYS A 101 2.32 10.81 -5.54
C CYS A 101 3.14 11.45 -4.41
N THR A 102 2.51 12.19 -3.50
CA THR A 102 3.18 12.73 -2.31
C THR A 102 3.68 11.60 -1.40
N ILE A 103 2.84 10.58 -1.17
CA ILE A 103 3.23 9.40 -0.39
C ILE A 103 4.33 8.62 -1.10
N ALA A 104 4.15 8.35 -2.39
CA ALA A 104 5.10 7.59 -3.19
C ALA A 104 6.48 8.26 -3.24
N ASP A 105 6.54 9.57 -3.42
CA ASP A 105 7.80 10.31 -3.47
C ASP A 105 8.53 10.31 -2.12
N ARG A 106 7.78 10.46 -1.02
CA ARG A 106 8.35 10.38 0.33
C ARG A 106 8.95 8.99 0.61
N GLU A 107 8.25 7.92 0.23
CA GLU A 107 8.73 6.56 0.42
C GLU A 107 9.86 6.19 -0.55
N PHE A 108 9.89 6.83 -1.71
CA PHE A 108 10.89 6.60 -2.73
C PHE A 108 12.30 6.97 -2.27
N ALA A 109 12.46 7.97 -1.42
CA ALA A 109 13.77 8.38 -0.90
C ALA A 109 14.56 7.23 -0.26
N ALA A 110 13.89 6.39 0.54
CA ALA A 110 14.52 5.22 1.16
C ALA A 110 14.88 4.14 0.12
N LYS A 111 14.02 3.95 -0.89
CA LYS A 111 14.23 2.99 -1.98
C LYS A 111 15.40 3.41 -2.86
N ALA A 112 15.48 4.68 -3.22
CA ALA A 112 16.56 5.25 -4.03
C ALA A 112 17.92 5.09 -3.35
N LYS A 113 17.97 5.34 -2.04
CA LYS A 113 19.16 5.12 -1.24
C LYS A 113 19.57 3.63 -1.17
N ALA A 114 18.60 2.74 -0.97
CA ALA A 114 18.86 1.29 -0.96
C ALA A 114 19.34 0.77 -2.32
N LEU A 115 18.90 1.38 -3.42
CA LEU A 115 19.32 1.05 -4.80
C LEU A 115 20.61 1.78 -5.22
N HIS A 116 21.18 2.62 -4.37
CA HIS A 116 22.38 3.43 -4.64
C HIS A 116 22.24 4.32 -5.88
N CYS A 117 21.06 4.84 -6.17
CA CYS A 117 20.81 5.75 -7.29
C CYS A 117 20.60 7.21 -6.88
N GLU A 118 20.54 7.46 -5.57
CA GLU A 118 20.57 8.77 -4.92
C GLU A 118 21.40 8.71 -3.63
#